data_dec749b2927bd162bab02e918c6599cf
#
_entry.id   dec749b2927bd162bab02e918c6599cf
#
_cell.length_a   1.000
_cell.length_b   1.000
_cell.length_c   1.000
_cell.angle_alpha   90.00
_cell.angle_beta   90.00
_cell.angle_gamma   90.00
#
_symmetry.space_group_name_H-M   'P 1'
#
loop_
_entity.id
_entity.type
_entity.pdbx_description
1 polymer ?
#
loop_
_entity_poly.entity_id
_entity_poly.type
_entity_poly.pdbx_seq_one_letter_code
_entity_poly.pdbx_strand_id
1 'polypeptide(L)'
;MLLSHTFIYNYYAFGATIVSNTYSNGKGVIIFVGDVTEIGSSAFSDCSSLTSVTIPDSVTTIGNHAFHSCSSLISVYCKAVTPPALGDYVFYFNGSGRKIYVPTESVDAYKSATNWRLYASAIVGYDF
;
A
#
# COMPACT_ATOMS: atom_id res chain seq x y z
N MET A 1 9.06 4.12 -3.05
CA MET A 1 8.00 3.10 -3.25
C MET A 1 8.13 2.51 -4.64
N LEU A 2 8.09 1.20 -4.75
CA LEU A 2 8.23 0.50 -6.03
C LEU A 2 6.86 0.10 -6.56
N LEU A 3 6.58 0.41 -7.82
CA LEU A 3 5.33 0.11 -8.50
C LEU A 3 5.60 -0.61 -9.81
N SER A 4 4.68 -1.47 -10.25
CA SER A 4 4.69 -2.02 -11.60
C SER A 4 3.71 -1.22 -12.46
N HIS A 5 4.21 -0.32 -13.28
CA HIS A 5 3.46 0.46 -14.26
C HIS A 5 2.28 1.27 -13.67
N THR A 6 2.55 2.49 -13.21
CA THR A 6 1.51 3.36 -12.63
C THR A 6 1.73 4.81 -13.00
N PHE A 7 0.66 5.47 -13.42
CA PHE A 7 0.62 6.93 -13.53
C PHE A 7 -0.07 7.49 -12.28
N ILE A 8 0.61 8.42 -11.61
CA ILE A 8 0.06 9.10 -10.45
C ILE A 8 -0.20 10.55 -10.83
N TYR A 9 -1.47 10.94 -10.74
CA TYR A 9 -1.89 12.28 -11.10
C TYR A 9 -2.00 13.23 -9.91
N ASN A 10 -2.08 12.68 -8.69
CA ASN A 10 -2.18 13.48 -7.47
C ASN A 10 -0.85 13.52 -6.74
N TYR A 11 -0.05 14.55 -6.99
CA TYR A 11 1.27 14.72 -6.39
C TYR A 11 1.22 15.00 -4.88
N TYR A 12 0.05 15.32 -4.33
CA TYR A 12 -0.10 15.63 -2.90
C TYR A 12 -0.60 14.43 -2.08
N ALA A 13 -0.79 13.28 -2.73
CA ALA A 13 -1.38 12.10 -2.11
C ALA A 13 -0.51 11.41 -1.05
N PHE A 14 0.74 11.83 -0.86
CA PHE A 14 1.73 11.08 -0.08
C PHE A 14 2.32 11.84 1.11
N GLY A 15 1.90 13.07 1.35
CA GLY A 15 2.48 13.90 2.41
C GLY A 15 3.94 14.29 2.14
N ALA A 16 4.44 14.05 0.93
CA ALA A 16 5.79 14.38 0.49
C ALA A 16 5.76 14.77 -0.97
N THR A 17 6.75 15.56 -1.40
CA THR A 17 6.84 16.03 -2.79
C THR A 17 7.42 14.94 -3.67
N ILE A 18 6.74 14.60 -4.76
CA ILE A 18 7.25 13.68 -5.78
C ILE A 18 8.31 14.42 -6.61
N VAL A 19 9.52 13.85 -6.67
CA VAL A 19 10.62 14.33 -7.49
C VAL A 19 10.63 13.60 -8.83
N SER A 20 10.30 12.32 -8.82
CA SER A 20 10.37 11.49 -10.01
C SER A 20 9.37 10.34 -9.92
N ASN A 21 8.77 10.02 -11.05
CA ASN A 21 7.87 8.88 -11.20
C ASN A 21 8.22 8.21 -12.53
N THR A 22 8.99 7.13 -12.47
CA THR A 22 9.52 6.46 -13.65
C THR A 22 9.13 4.98 -13.70
N TYR A 23 9.05 4.43 -14.90
CA TYR A 23 8.80 3.02 -15.14
C TYR A 23 9.89 2.47 -16.07
N SER A 24 10.54 1.40 -15.64
CA SER A 24 11.64 0.79 -16.38
C SER A 24 11.80 -0.68 -15.99
N ASN A 25 12.07 -1.55 -16.95
CA ASN A 25 12.31 -2.98 -16.72
C ASN A 25 11.20 -3.67 -15.90
N GLY A 26 9.94 -3.32 -16.15
CA GLY A 26 8.81 -3.90 -15.44
C GLY A 26 8.60 -3.35 -14.03
N LYS A 27 9.32 -2.29 -13.66
CA LYS A 27 9.19 -1.67 -12.33
C LYS A 27 8.92 -0.17 -12.43
N GLY A 28 7.95 0.29 -11.64
CA GLY A 28 7.72 1.71 -11.41
C GLY A 28 8.42 2.15 -10.13
N VAL A 29 9.07 3.30 -10.16
CA VAL A 29 9.75 3.89 -9.01
C VAL A 29 9.27 5.32 -8.83
N ILE A 30 8.80 5.64 -7.63
CA ILE A 30 8.48 7.00 -7.24
C ILE A 30 9.52 7.46 -6.21
N ILE A 31 10.15 8.58 -6.50
CA ILE A 31 11.13 9.19 -5.59
C ILE A 31 10.52 10.44 -4.97
N PHE A 32 10.64 10.54 -3.65
CA PHE A 32 10.11 11.65 -2.88
C PHE A 32 11.23 12.47 -2.22
N VAL A 33 10.96 13.75 -1.98
CA VAL A 33 11.70 14.55 -1.02
C VAL A 33 10.96 14.46 0.32
N GLY A 34 11.65 13.97 1.36
CA GLY A 34 11.06 13.73 2.67
C GLY A 34 10.37 12.37 2.78
N ASP A 35 9.87 12.06 3.97
CA ASP A 35 9.20 10.80 4.27
C ASP A 35 7.78 10.78 3.72
N VAL A 36 7.40 9.66 3.13
CA VAL A 36 6.01 9.41 2.75
C VAL A 36 5.22 9.14 4.04
N THR A 37 4.26 10.01 4.36
CA THR A 37 3.47 9.90 5.59
C THR A 37 2.06 9.42 5.35
N GLU A 38 1.57 9.50 4.11
CA GLU A 38 0.23 9.06 3.76
C GLU A 38 0.17 8.50 2.36
N ILE A 39 -0.82 7.66 2.12
CA ILE A 39 -1.24 7.25 0.78
C ILE A 39 -2.67 7.78 0.64
N GLY A 40 -2.85 8.75 -0.26
CA GLY A 40 -4.13 9.44 -0.41
C GLY A 40 -5.24 8.57 -0.98
N SER A 41 -6.47 9.07 -0.86
CA SER A 41 -7.65 8.39 -1.40
C SER A 41 -7.49 8.11 -2.89
N SER A 42 -7.77 6.87 -3.29
CA SER A 42 -7.72 6.41 -4.68
C SER A 42 -6.35 6.55 -5.36
N ALA A 43 -5.27 6.73 -4.59
CA ALA A 43 -3.93 7.02 -5.14
C ALA A 43 -3.48 5.98 -6.17
N PHE A 44 -3.80 4.70 -5.97
CA PHE A 44 -3.47 3.61 -6.88
C PHE A 44 -4.71 2.83 -7.34
N SER A 45 -5.89 3.41 -7.24
CA SER A 45 -7.12 2.75 -7.66
C SER A 45 -7.03 2.35 -9.13
N ASP A 46 -7.53 1.16 -9.45
CA ASP A 46 -7.54 0.60 -10.81
C ASP A 46 -6.15 0.40 -11.44
N CYS A 47 -5.09 0.32 -10.64
CA CYS A 47 -3.75 -0.03 -11.11
C CYS A 47 -3.69 -1.53 -11.40
N SER A 48 -4.26 -1.96 -12.50
CA SER A 48 -4.47 -3.38 -12.84
C SER A 48 -3.18 -4.17 -13.11
N SER A 49 -2.08 -3.48 -13.38
CA SER A 49 -0.76 -4.10 -13.61
C SER A 49 0.11 -4.17 -12.35
N LEU A 50 -0.33 -3.56 -11.25
CA LEU A 50 0.41 -3.57 -9.98
C LEU A 50 0.30 -4.95 -9.35
N THR A 51 1.44 -5.63 -9.16
CA THR A 51 1.48 -6.98 -8.58
C THR A 51 1.94 -7.01 -7.13
N SER A 52 2.74 -6.02 -6.73
CA SER A 52 3.32 -5.93 -5.39
C SER A 52 3.50 -4.48 -4.99
N VAL A 53 3.34 -4.18 -3.72
CA VAL A 53 3.61 -2.85 -3.17
C VAL A 53 4.28 -2.97 -1.81
N THR A 54 5.27 -2.11 -1.56
CA THR A 54 5.89 -1.96 -0.24
C THR A 54 5.50 -0.59 0.31
N ILE A 55 4.80 -0.60 1.44
CA ILE A 55 4.36 0.61 2.13
C ILE A 55 5.38 0.91 3.22
N PRO A 56 6.06 2.08 3.17
CA PRO A 56 7.10 2.42 4.14
C PRO A 56 6.55 2.52 5.57
N ASP A 57 7.44 2.37 6.55
CA ASP A 57 7.09 2.45 7.98
C ASP A 57 6.73 3.87 8.43
N SER A 58 7.04 4.88 7.64
CA SER A 58 6.66 6.29 7.90
C SER A 58 5.18 6.58 7.61
N VAL A 59 4.48 5.70 6.89
CA VAL A 59 3.06 5.91 6.53
C VAL A 59 2.18 5.71 7.75
N THR A 60 1.36 6.72 8.06
CA THR A 60 0.42 6.68 9.19
C THR A 60 -1.04 6.63 8.75
N THR A 61 -1.33 6.90 7.47
CA THR A 61 -2.70 6.93 6.93
C THR A 61 -2.73 6.40 5.51
N ILE A 62 -3.70 5.52 5.23
CA ILE A 62 -4.00 5.02 3.89
C ILE A 62 -5.46 5.37 3.59
N GLY A 63 -5.69 6.19 2.59
CA GLY A 63 -7.01 6.72 2.26
C GLY A 63 -7.94 5.72 1.60
N ASN A 64 -9.23 6.10 1.52
CA ASN A 64 -10.28 5.28 0.92
C ASN A 64 -9.91 4.86 -0.50
N HIS A 65 -10.15 3.60 -0.84
CA HIS A 65 -9.95 3.04 -2.19
C HIS A 65 -8.49 3.13 -2.70
N ALA A 66 -7.50 3.32 -1.82
CA ALA A 66 -6.12 3.58 -2.26
C ALA A 66 -5.59 2.52 -3.22
N PHE A 67 -5.91 1.25 -3.00
CA PHE A 67 -5.52 0.11 -3.86
C PHE A 67 -6.73 -0.67 -4.37
N HIS A 68 -7.88 -0.02 -4.44
CA HIS A 68 -9.12 -0.65 -4.91
C HIS A 68 -8.99 -1.05 -6.39
N SER A 69 -9.44 -2.23 -6.73
CA SER A 69 -9.41 -2.75 -8.11
C SER A 69 -8.01 -2.87 -8.71
N CYS A 70 -7.00 -3.02 -7.88
CA CYS A 70 -5.67 -3.45 -8.32
C CYS A 70 -5.74 -4.97 -8.54
N SER A 71 -6.28 -5.40 -9.67
CA SER A 71 -6.69 -6.79 -9.91
C SER A 71 -5.56 -7.80 -9.99
N SER A 72 -4.31 -7.34 -10.15
CA SER A 72 -3.12 -8.20 -10.15
C SER A 72 -2.34 -8.15 -8.83
N LEU A 73 -2.76 -7.33 -7.87
CA LEU A 73 -2.05 -7.14 -6.61
C LEU A 73 -2.19 -8.39 -5.73
N ILE A 74 -1.09 -9.07 -5.48
CA ILE A 74 -1.04 -10.30 -4.68
C ILE A 74 -0.16 -10.19 -3.44
N SER A 75 0.72 -9.19 -3.36
CA SER A 75 1.63 -9.01 -2.22
C SER A 75 1.65 -7.55 -1.78
N VAL A 76 1.24 -7.32 -0.54
CA VAL A 76 1.32 -6.02 0.11
C VAL A 76 2.26 -6.15 1.30
N TYR A 77 3.35 -5.37 1.30
CA TYR A 77 4.30 -5.34 2.43
C TYR A 77 4.11 -4.02 3.17
N CYS A 78 3.58 -4.09 4.38
CA CYS A 78 3.36 -2.91 5.21
C CYS A 78 4.32 -2.93 6.39
N LYS A 79 5.33 -2.05 6.37
CA LYS A 79 6.47 -2.09 7.29
C LYS A 79 6.19 -1.44 8.64
N ALA A 80 5.11 -0.68 8.79
CA ALA A 80 4.81 0.03 10.03
C ALA A 80 4.49 -0.94 11.17
N VAL A 81 5.14 -0.74 12.31
CA VAL A 81 4.89 -1.52 13.54
C VAL A 81 3.50 -1.21 14.10
N THR A 82 3.10 0.06 14.07
CA THR A 82 1.73 0.47 14.42
C THR A 82 0.90 0.51 13.14
N PRO A 83 -0.26 -0.19 13.08
CA PRO A 83 -1.06 -0.17 11.88
C PRO A 83 -1.44 1.27 11.48
N PRO A 84 -1.18 1.67 10.23
CA PRO A 84 -1.70 2.94 9.72
C PRO A 84 -3.22 2.99 9.82
N ALA A 85 -3.79 4.19 9.98
CA ALA A 85 -5.23 4.35 9.84
C ALA A 85 -5.62 3.95 8.41
N LEU A 86 -6.55 3.00 8.29
CA LEU A 86 -6.96 2.45 7.00
C LEU A 86 -8.35 2.95 6.64
N GLY A 87 -8.49 3.52 5.46
CA GLY A 87 -9.78 3.94 4.92
C GLY A 87 -10.66 2.76 4.48
N ASP A 88 -11.74 3.06 3.77
CA ASP A 88 -12.72 2.08 3.31
C ASP A 88 -12.29 1.47 1.96
N TYR A 89 -12.56 0.18 1.78
CA TYR A 89 -12.41 -0.54 0.51
C TYR A 89 -11.00 -0.48 -0.09
N VAL A 90 -9.97 -0.35 0.77
CA VAL A 90 -8.60 -0.11 0.29
C VAL A 90 -8.08 -1.27 -0.56
N PHE A 91 -8.29 -2.50 -0.12
CA PHE A 91 -7.77 -3.70 -0.80
C PHE A 91 -8.88 -4.56 -1.42
N TYR A 92 -10.01 -3.97 -1.79
CA TYR A 92 -11.09 -4.68 -2.47
C TYR A 92 -10.72 -4.91 -3.94
N PHE A 93 -11.11 -6.07 -4.47
CA PHE A 93 -10.89 -6.47 -5.86
C PHE A 93 -9.41 -6.51 -6.24
N ASN A 94 -8.59 -6.96 -5.32
CA ASN A 94 -7.18 -7.28 -5.57
C ASN A 94 -7.06 -8.68 -6.20
N GLY A 95 -5.82 -9.09 -6.48
CA GLY A 95 -5.54 -10.40 -7.05
C GLY A 95 -5.94 -11.55 -6.13
N SER A 96 -6.28 -12.69 -6.73
CA SER A 96 -6.65 -13.89 -5.99
C SER A 96 -5.48 -14.35 -5.10
N GLY A 97 -5.76 -14.63 -3.83
CA GLY A 97 -4.75 -15.08 -2.88
C GLY A 97 -3.85 -13.97 -2.34
N ARG A 98 -4.21 -12.68 -2.53
CA ARG A 98 -3.43 -11.57 -1.99
C ARG A 98 -3.11 -11.77 -0.51
N LYS A 99 -1.85 -11.55 -0.13
CA LYS A 99 -1.36 -11.53 1.24
C LYS A 99 -0.94 -10.13 1.63
N ILE A 100 -1.08 -9.81 2.92
CA ILE A 100 -0.60 -8.58 3.53
C ILE A 100 0.45 -8.98 4.56
N TYR A 101 1.70 -8.60 4.29
CA TYR A 101 2.84 -8.90 5.16
C TYR A 101 3.10 -7.72 6.08
N VAL A 102 3.11 -7.97 7.38
CA VAL A 102 3.32 -6.95 8.42
C VAL A 102 4.42 -7.44 9.35
N PRO A 103 5.03 -6.55 10.16
CA PRO A 103 6.03 -6.99 11.14
C PRO A 103 5.43 -8.11 12.02
N THR A 104 6.23 -9.14 12.28
CA THR A 104 5.77 -10.34 13.01
C THR A 104 5.14 -9.97 14.37
N GLU A 105 5.75 -9.03 15.08
CA GLU A 105 5.25 -8.55 16.38
C GLU A 105 3.94 -7.77 16.28
N SER A 106 3.55 -7.35 15.09
CA SER A 106 2.37 -6.49 14.87
C SER A 106 1.15 -7.24 14.33
N VAL A 107 1.26 -8.53 14.07
CA VAL A 107 0.19 -9.31 13.42
C VAL A 107 -1.15 -9.15 14.14
N ASP A 108 -1.17 -9.32 15.46
CA ASP A 108 -2.42 -9.23 16.23
C ASP A 108 -2.99 -7.81 16.21
N ALA A 109 -2.14 -6.80 16.26
CA ALA A 109 -2.56 -5.40 16.20
C ALA A 109 -3.23 -5.09 14.85
N TYR A 110 -2.65 -5.55 13.74
CA TYR A 110 -3.26 -5.37 12.41
C TYR A 110 -4.58 -6.10 12.29
N LYS A 111 -4.64 -7.35 12.75
CA LYS A 111 -5.87 -8.17 12.62
C LYS A 111 -7.05 -7.59 13.40
N SER A 112 -6.81 -6.79 14.42
CA SER A 112 -7.85 -6.18 15.26
C SER A 112 -8.10 -4.71 14.96
N ALA A 113 -7.24 -4.05 14.20
CA ALA A 113 -7.39 -2.62 13.89
C ALA A 113 -8.57 -2.37 12.95
N THR A 114 -9.19 -1.20 13.08
CA THR A 114 -10.33 -0.79 12.27
C THR A 114 -10.01 -0.89 10.78
N ASN A 115 -10.90 -1.47 10.02
CA ASN A 115 -10.82 -1.77 8.59
C ASN A 115 -9.76 -2.83 8.24
N TRP A 116 -8.61 -2.88 8.91
CA TRP A 116 -7.63 -3.95 8.74
C TRP A 116 -8.22 -5.33 9.06
N ARG A 117 -9.09 -5.40 10.06
CA ARG A 117 -9.73 -6.66 10.48
C ARG A 117 -10.52 -7.33 9.36
N LEU A 118 -10.96 -6.58 8.36
CA LEU A 118 -11.64 -7.14 7.18
C LEU A 118 -10.71 -8.04 6.36
N TYR A 119 -9.40 -7.86 6.51
CA TYR A 119 -8.37 -8.61 5.80
C TYR A 119 -7.61 -9.58 6.70
N ALA A 120 -8.12 -9.84 7.91
CA ALA A 120 -7.39 -10.61 8.94
C ALA A 120 -6.88 -11.97 8.44
N SER A 121 -7.65 -12.68 7.63
CA SER A 121 -7.24 -13.98 7.10
C SER A 121 -6.07 -13.91 6.11
N ALA A 122 -5.79 -12.73 5.56
CA ALA A 122 -4.70 -12.50 4.61
C ALA A 122 -3.46 -11.88 5.26
N ILE A 123 -3.54 -11.48 6.55
CA ILE A 123 -2.44 -10.82 7.25
C ILE A 123 -1.49 -11.87 7.80
N VAL A 124 -0.20 -11.74 7.46
CA VAL A 124 0.88 -12.68 7.84
C VAL A 124 2.07 -11.91 8.37
N GLY A 125 2.78 -12.50 9.33
CA GLY A 125 4.02 -11.92 9.84
C GLY A 125 5.17 -12.03 8.85
N TYR A 126 6.04 -11.04 8.86
CA TYR A 126 7.21 -10.97 7.99
C TYR A 126 8.36 -10.28 8.71
N ASP A 127 9.55 -10.79 8.55
CA ASP A 127 10.77 -10.19 9.12
C ASP A 127 11.37 -9.20 8.11
N PHE A 128 11.06 -7.94 8.34
CA PHE A 128 11.59 -6.86 7.49
C PHE A 128 13.04 -6.55 7.81
#